data_40fdf965678da5ed5d1c16598c54f12d
#
_entry.id   40fdf965678da5ed5d1c16598c54f12d
#
_cell.length_a   1.000
_cell.length_b   1.000
_cell.length_c   1.000
_cell.angle_alpha   90.00
_cell.angle_beta   90.00
_cell.angle_gamma   90.00
#
_symmetry.space_group_name_H-M   'P 1'
#
loop_
_entity.id
_entity.type
_entity.pdbx_description
1 polymer ?
#
loop_
_entity_poly.entity_id
_entity_poly.type
_entity_poly.pdbx_seq_one_letter_code
_entity_poly.pdbx_strand_id
1 'polypeptide(L)' 'MTHVSNREIASMSVEALQDRLTELQEELLQLRAEQALGGTPPNMGAFKACRRSIARIKTKMASQ' A
#
# COMPACT_ATOMS: atom_id res chain seq x y z
N MET A 1 -5.90 -2.61 7.85
CA MET A 1 -5.16 -1.33 7.84
C MET A 1 -4.35 -1.17 6.58
N THR A 2 -4.40 0.01 6.02
CA THR A 2 -3.66 0.34 4.80
C THR A 2 -2.21 0.71 5.06
N HIS A 3 -1.84 0.83 6.32
CA HIS A 3 -0.54 1.36 6.69
C HIS A 3 0.37 0.25 7.21
N VAL A 4 1.57 0.18 6.64
CA VAL A 4 2.59 -0.77 7.09
C VAL A 4 3.79 0.04 7.58
N SER A 5 4.17 -0.16 8.82
CA SER A 5 5.29 0.58 9.41
C SER A 5 6.63 0.03 8.93
N ASN A 6 7.67 0.86 9.02
CA ASN A 6 9.02 0.43 8.69
C ASN A 6 9.46 -0.76 9.55
N ARG A 7 9.02 -0.80 10.80
CA ARG A 7 9.37 -1.88 11.71
C ARG A 7 8.79 -3.20 11.22
N GLU A 8 7.54 -3.18 10.78
CA GLU A 8 6.90 -4.37 10.23
C GLU A 8 7.63 -4.83 8.96
N ILE A 9 7.93 -3.91 8.07
CA ILE A 9 8.62 -4.22 6.82
C ILE A 9 9.98 -4.85 7.10
N ALA A 10 10.70 -4.35 8.08
CA ALA A 10 12.02 -4.85 8.41
C ALA A 10 11.99 -6.30 8.90
N SER A 11 10.89 -6.72 9.53
CA SER A 11 10.75 -8.07 10.07
C SER A 11 10.08 -9.04 9.11
N MET A 12 9.58 -8.59 7.98
CA MET A 12 8.83 -9.45 7.06
C MET A 12 9.74 -10.19 6.08
N SER A 13 9.36 -11.42 5.75
CA SER A 13 10.02 -12.18 4.69
C SER A 13 9.64 -11.62 3.32
N VAL A 14 10.37 -12.03 2.27
CA VAL A 14 10.07 -11.60 0.91
C VAL A 14 8.65 -12.01 0.52
N GLU A 15 8.24 -13.22 0.86
CA GLU A 15 6.89 -13.70 0.54
C GLU A 15 5.83 -12.85 1.23
N ALA A 16 6.04 -12.53 2.49
CA ALA A 16 5.10 -11.70 3.24
C ALA A 16 5.04 -10.29 2.64
N LEU A 17 6.17 -9.75 2.20
CA LEU A 17 6.22 -8.46 1.55
C LEU A 17 5.44 -8.46 0.23
N GLN A 18 5.56 -9.53 -0.56
CA GLN A 18 4.83 -9.65 -1.81
C GLN A 18 3.33 -9.71 -1.57
N ASP A 19 2.89 -10.50 -0.58
CA ASP A 19 1.48 -10.59 -0.25
C ASP A 19 0.93 -9.24 0.20
N ARG A 20 1.68 -8.55 1.04
CA ARG A 20 1.26 -7.24 1.51
C ARG A 20 1.20 -6.23 0.38
N LEU A 21 2.17 -6.29 -0.53
CA LEU A 21 2.19 -5.41 -1.69
C LEU A 21 0.94 -5.62 -2.55
N THR A 22 0.58 -6.87 -2.80
CA THR A 22 -0.62 -7.19 -3.57
C THR A 22 -1.87 -6.62 -2.90
N GLU A 23 -2.00 -6.81 -1.61
CA GLU A 23 -3.15 -6.27 -0.86
C GLU A 23 -3.23 -4.75 -0.97
N LEU A 24 -2.10 -4.08 -0.82
CA LEU A 24 -2.06 -2.62 -0.89
C LEU A 24 -2.37 -2.12 -2.30
N GLN A 25 -1.91 -2.82 -3.32
CA GLN A 25 -2.19 -2.45 -4.70
C GLN A 25 -3.67 -2.62 -5.02
N GLU A 26 -4.30 -3.68 -4.53
CA GLU A 26 -5.72 -3.88 -4.71
C GLU A 26 -6.53 -2.79 -4.02
N GLU A 27 -6.13 -2.43 -2.82
CA GLU A 27 -6.79 -1.37 -2.07
C GLU A 27 -6.65 -0.02 -2.78
N LEU A 28 -5.47 0.27 -3.32
CA LEU A 28 -5.24 1.49 -4.08
C LEU A 28 -6.13 1.52 -5.32
N LEU A 29 -6.24 0.40 -6.02
CA LEU A 29 -7.10 0.30 -7.19
C LEU A 29 -8.55 0.56 -6.82
N GLN A 30 -9.01 0.03 -5.70
CA GLN A 30 -10.37 0.24 -5.24
C GLN A 30 -10.62 1.71 -4.92
N LEU A 31 -9.66 2.38 -4.27
CA LEU A 31 -9.78 3.80 -3.98
C LEU A 31 -9.84 4.64 -5.25
N ARG A 32 -9.07 4.27 -6.26
CA ARG A 32 -9.11 4.95 -7.55
C ARG A 32 -10.43 4.74 -8.26
N ALA A 33 -11.00 3.54 -8.16
CA ALA A 33 -12.28 3.24 -8.77
C ALA A 33 -13.39 4.08 -8.13
N GLU A 34 -13.37 4.23 -6.82
CA GLU A 34 -14.34 5.06 -6.12
C GLU A 34 -14.22 6.52 -6.55
N GLN A 35 -13.01 7.00 -6.72
CA GLN A 35 -12.76 8.36 -7.19
C GLN A 35 -13.31 8.56 -8.60
N ALA A 36 -13.13 7.58 -9.47
CA ALA A 36 -13.60 7.67 -10.85
C ALA A 36 -15.12 7.68 -10.94
N LEU A 37 -15.78 7.03 -10.00
CA LEU A 37 -17.24 6.91 -10.04
C LEU A 37 -17.98 8.14 -9.56
N GLY A 38 -17.36 8.96 -8.78
CA GLY A 38 -18.20 10.03 -8.27
C GLY A 38 -17.51 11.16 -7.59
N GLY A 39 -16.27 11.30 -7.79
CA GLY A 39 -15.74 12.53 -7.33
C GLY A 39 -14.77 12.44 -6.19
N THR A 40 -15.05 13.10 -5.10
CA THR A 40 -14.09 13.23 -4.03
C THR A 40 -13.79 11.89 -3.37
N PRO A 41 -12.51 11.47 -3.28
CA PRO A 41 -12.18 10.24 -2.56
C PRO A 41 -12.65 10.36 -1.11
N PRO A 42 -13.22 9.29 -0.56
CA PRO A 42 -13.73 9.36 0.80
C PRO A 42 -12.63 9.55 1.84
N ASN A 43 -11.39 9.24 1.49
CA ASN A 43 -10.30 9.36 2.45
C ASN A 43 -8.95 9.57 1.76
N MET A 44 -8.56 10.82 1.66
CA MET A 44 -7.27 11.19 1.07
C MET A 44 -6.09 10.66 1.89
N GLY A 45 -6.26 10.59 3.19
CA GLY A 45 -5.23 10.05 4.06
C GLY A 45 -4.94 8.58 3.78
N ALA A 46 -5.99 7.80 3.57
CA ALA A 46 -5.84 6.38 3.23
C ALA A 46 -5.12 6.21 1.89
N PHE A 47 -5.45 7.04 0.91
CA PHE A 47 -4.82 7.00 -0.40
C PHE A 47 -3.30 7.24 -0.30
N LYS A 48 -2.92 8.29 0.42
CA LYS A 48 -1.51 8.62 0.61
C LYS A 48 -0.78 7.55 1.42
N ALA A 49 -1.41 7.03 2.47
CA ALA A 49 -0.82 5.99 3.29
C ALA A 49 -0.58 4.72 2.49
N CYS A 50 -1.52 4.35 1.65
CA CYS A 50 -1.41 3.18 0.79
C CYS A 50 -0.24 3.31 -0.18
N ARG A 51 -0.14 4.46 -0.85
CA ARG A 51 0.95 4.71 -1.80
C ARG A 51 2.30 4.70 -1.10
N ARG A 52 2.39 5.30 0.07
CA ARG A 52 3.64 5.34 0.84
C ARG A 52 4.07 3.95 1.26
N SER A 53 3.13 3.13 1.71
CA SER A 53 3.42 1.75 2.12
C SER A 53 3.92 0.93 0.95
N ILE A 54 3.29 1.07 -0.22
CA ILE A 54 3.74 0.39 -1.44
C ILE A 54 5.18 0.77 -1.78
N ALA A 55 5.49 2.06 -1.71
CA ALA A 55 6.84 2.53 -2.02
C ALA A 55 7.87 1.96 -1.05
N ARG A 56 7.55 1.90 0.23
CA ARG A 56 8.45 1.33 1.23
C ARG A 56 8.72 -0.15 0.98
N ILE A 57 7.67 -0.91 0.66
CA ILE A 57 7.82 -2.34 0.41
C ILE A 57 8.66 -2.56 -0.84
N LYS A 58 8.42 -1.82 -1.91
CA LYS A 58 9.20 -1.94 -3.13
C LYS A 58 10.68 -1.61 -2.90
N THR A 59 10.95 -0.60 -2.11
CA THR A 59 12.32 -0.23 -1.76
C THR A 59 12.99 -1.36 -1.00
N LYS A 60 12.30 -1.94 -0.05
CA LYS A 60 12.84 -3.05 0.73
C LYS A 60 13.13 -4.26 -0.15
N MET A 61 12.22 -4.60 -1.04
CA MET A 61 12.41 -5.73 -1.95
C MET A 61 13.57 -5.50 -2.89
N ALA A 62 13.76 -4.28 -3.37
CA ALA A 62 14.85 -3.95 -4.27
C ALA A 62 16.21 -4.02 -3.58
N SER A 63 16.26 -3.83 -2.28
CA SER A 63 17.52 -3.84 -1.53
C SER A 63 17.91 -5.23 -1.02
N GLN A 64 17.12 -6.25 -1.27
CA GLN A 64 17.42 -7.62 -0.84
C GLN A 64 18.14 -8.42 -1.89
#